data_d3b90ee876c9c8c3875b201beee0a292
#
_entry.id   d3b90ee876c9c8c3875b201beee0a292
#
_cell.length_a   1.000
_cell.length_b   1.000
_cell.length_c   1.000
_cell.angle_alpha   90.00
_cell.angle_beta   90.00
_cell.angle_gamma   90.00
#
_symmetry.space_group_name_H-M   'P 1'
#
loop_
_entity.id
_entity.type
_entity.pdbx_description
1 polymer ?
#
loop_
_entity_poly.entity_id
_entity_poly.type
_entity_poly.pdbx_seq_one_letter_code
_entity_poly.pdbx_strand_id
1 'polypeptide(L)'
;MRTFLFSIIVLALTACGKPSADFIIHHAVIYTVDSRFSVATAMAIKDGKILATGSNEAIMEAYWADSMQDAGGATIFPGWIDAHAHFVGYGQSLFKVNLFGTNTWQEAVARVKEFAHQHPELTWIEGRGWDQNKWPGKQFPDNRLLNELFPNKPVVLTRVDGHASIANQEALNRAGIRVGQTIEGGAILEKNGQLTGVLIDNADNAVYQSIPSVTAATFEKFLSAAQEKCFEMGLTSITDCGLNNEVVMQIDSLQKAGKLAMRLNVMLSDQDDNLSIWLKRGPYTTDLLRVGSFKVYADGALGSRGACLLHAYSDQPGWNGFLLRSPAHYDSVAA
;
A
#
# COMPACT_ATOMS: atom_id res chain seq x y z
N MET A 1 57.94 11.23 -66.60
CA MET A 1 57.53 10.95 -65.21
C MET A 1 56.03 10.70 -65.22
N ARG A 2 55.62 9.43 -65.11
CA ARG A 2 54.21 9.03 -65.01
C ARG A 2 53.94 8.70 -63.58
N THR A 3 53.15 9.54 -62.89
CA THR A 3 52.69 9.34 -61.52
C THR A 3 51.51 8.37 -61.54
N PHE A 4 51.72 7.18 -60.96
CA PHE A 4 50.64 6.21 -60.65
C PHE A 4 49.94 6.62 -59.39
N LEU A 5 48.63 6.99 -59.48
CA LEU A 5 47.74 7.18 -58.35
C LEU A 5 47.21 5.81 -57.95
N PHE A 6 47.61 5.32 -56.76
CA PHE A 6 47.05 4.14 -56.17
C PHE A 6 45.77 4.57 -55.36
N SER A 7 44.59 4.28 -55.91
CA SER A 7 43.33 4.45 -55.16
C SER A 7 43.17 3.26 -54.26
N ILE A 8 43.30 3.51 -52.92
CA ILE A 8 42.97 2.53 -51.90
C ILE A 8 41.44 2.58 -51.69
N ILE A 9 40.75 1.54 -52.21
CA ILE A 9 39.33 1.29 -51.88
C ILE A 9 39.29 0.66 -50.50
N VAL A 10 38.91 1.46 -49.49
CA VAL A 10 38.56 0.95 -48.13
C VAL A 10 37.17 0.32 -48.24
N LEU A 11 37.13 -1.01 -48.37
CA LEU A 11 35.90 -1.78 -48.20
C LEU A 11 35.52 -1.70 -46.70
N ALA A 12 34.57 -0.85 -46.36
CA ALA A 12 33.89 -0.90 -45.05
C ALA A 12 33.05 -2.19 -45.01
N LEU A 13 33.60 -3.25 -44.43
CA LEU A 13 32.84 -4.42 -44.03
C LEU A 13 31.92 -3.98 -42.93
N THR A 14 30.69 -3.56 -43.24
CA THR A 14 29.61 -3.50 -42.30
C THR A 14 29.34 -4.93 -41.86
N ALA A 15 29.85 -5.29 -40.70
CA ALA A 15 29.46 -6.52 -40.01
C ALA A 15 27.95 -6.45 -39.79
N CYS A 16 27.19 -7.08 -40.68
CA CYS A 16 25.74 -7.18 -40.60
C CYS A 16 25.41 -8.27 -39.57
N GLY A 17 25.81 -8.04 -38.29
CA GLY A 17 25.36 -8.85 -37.18
C GLY A 17 23.94 -8.42 -36.76
N LYS A 18 23.11 -9.39 -36.39
CA LYS A 18 21.79 -9.08 -35.83
C LYS A 18 21.94 -8.15 -34.62
N PRO A 19 21.06 -7.16 -34.42
CA PRO A 19 21.02 -6.36 -33.23
C PRO A 19 20.92 -7.26 -31.98
N SER A 20 21.69 -6.93 -30.91
CA SER A 20 21.63 -7.67 -29.67
C SER A 20 20.44 -7.23 -28.83
N ALA A 21 19.72 -8.20 -28.30
CA ALA A 21 18.82 -8.06 -27.15
C ALA A 21 19.52 -8.60 -25.89
N ASP A 22 19.09 -8.18 -24.70
CA ASP A 22 19.58 -8.73 -23.44
C ASP A 22 18.86 -10.04 -23.14
N PHE A 23 17.60 -10.14 -23.55
CA PHE A 23 16.75 -11.27 -23.26
C PHE A 23 15.69 -11.45 -24.34
N ILE A 24 15.43 -12.70 -24.74
CA ILE A 24 14.33 -13.06 -25.64
C ILE A 24 13.42 -14.07 -24.95
N ILE A 25 12.11 -13.80 -24.95
CA ILE A 25 11.08 -14.78 -24.56
C ILE A 25 10.42 -15.28 -25.86
N HIS A 26 10.25 -16.58 -25.98
CA HIS A 26 9.64 -17.22 -27.15
C HIS A 26 8.64 -18.32 -26.74
N HIS A 27 7.84 -18.81 -27.71
CA HIS A 27 6.77 -19.78 -27.49
C HIS A 27 5.78 -19.35 -26.38
N ALA A 28 5.44 -18.04 -26.35
CA ALA A 28 4.48 -17.47 -25.44
C ALA A 28 3.15 -17.11 -26.14
N VAL A 29 2.13 -16.76 -25.37
CA VAL A 29 0.93 -16.07 -25.84
C VAL A 29 0.97 -14.66 -25.26
N ILE A 30 1.48 -13.69 -26.02
CA ILE A 30 1.75 -12.32 -25.53
C ILE A 30 0.63 -11.39 -25.98
N TYR A 31 -0.22 -10.95 -25.06
CA TYR A 31 -1.19 -9.90 -25.31
C TYR A 31 -0.50 -8.53 -25.25
N THR A 32 -0.37 -7.87 -26.41
CA THR A 32 0.37 -6.60 -26.50
C THR A 32 -0.42 -5.42 -25.97
N VAL A 33 -1.75 -5.57 -25.87
CA VAL A 33 -2.69 -4.52 -25.45
C VAL A 33 -2.52 -3.22 -26.25
N ASP A 34 -2.10 -3.36 -27.51
CA ASP A 34 -2.08 -2.27 -28.48
C ASP A 34 -3.50 -1.93 -28.96
N SER A 35 -3.66 -0.92 -29.81
CA SER A 35 -4.97 -0.49 -30.32
C SER A 35 -5.76 -1.58 -31.08
N ARG A 36 -5.10 -2.65 -31.52
CA ARG A 36 -5.70 -3.81 -32.20
C ARG A 36 -5.82 -5.03 -31.31
N PHE A 37 -5.36 -4.94 -30.06
CA PHE A 37 -5.27 -6.05 -29.11
C PHE A 37 -4.53 -7.26 -29.71
N SER A 38 -3.39 -6.98 -30.35
CA SER A 38 -2.61 -7.98 -31.08
C SER A 38 -2.02 -9.04 -30.13
N VAL A 39 -1.81 -10.24 -30.68
CA VAL A 39 -1.13 -11.34 -29.97
C VAL A 39 0.17 -11.64 -30.66
N ALA A 40 1.27 -11.68 -29.92
CA ALA A 40 2.59 -12.11 -30.37
C ALA A 40 2.99 -13.44 -29.73
N THR A 41 4.00 -14.12 -30.28
CA THR A 41 4.51 -15.37 -29.71
C THR A 41 5.94 -15.26 -29.17
N ALA A 42 6.61 -14.14 -29.45
CA ALA A 42 7.94 -13.82 -28.93
C ALA A 42 8.11 -12.33 -28.69
N MET A 43 9.04 -11.96 -27.80
CA MET A 43 9.52 -10.60 -27.62
C MET A 43 11.01 -10.56 -27.34
N ALA A 44 11.66 -9.49 -27.84
CA ALA A 44 13.03 -9.13 -27.51
C ALA A 44 13.03 -7.96 -26.53
N ILE A 45 13.90 -8.03 -25.50
CA ILE A 45 14.03 -7.04 -24.44
C ILE A 45 15.47 -6.53 -24.42
N LYS A 46 15.64 -5.21 -24.31
CA LYS A 46 16.93 -4.56 -24.16
C LYS A 46 16.85 -3.38 -23.22
N ASP A 47 17.85 -3.23 -22.35
CA ASP A 47 17.93 -2.14 -21.36
C ASP A 47 16.63 -2.01 -20.55
N GLY A 48 16.01 -3.16 -20.16
CA GLY A 48 14.77 -3.21 -19.39
C GLY A 48 13.51 -2.75 -20.16
N LYS A 49 13.59 -2.63 -21.51
CA LYS A 49 12.47 -2.21 -22.37
C LYS A 49 12.17 -3.26 -23.41
N ILE A 50 10.90 -3.39 -23.79
CA ILE A 50 10.49 -4.22 -24.93
C ILE A 50 11.03 -3.57 -26.21
N LEU A 51 11.96 -4.25 -26.87
CA LEU A 51 12.56 -3.81 -28.12
C LEU A 51 11.65 -4.12 -29.31
N ALA A 52 11.09 -5.33 -29.33
CA ALA A 52 10.16 -5.78 -30.35
C ALA A 52 9.27 -6.92 -29.86
N THR A 53 8.08 -7.05 -30.48
CA THR A 53 7.19 -8.21 -30.33
C THR A 53 6.83 -8.74 -31.71
N GLY A 54 6.62 -10.06 -31.86
CA GLY A 54 6.30 -10.69 -33.13
C GLY A 54 6.11 -12.19 -33.02
N SER A 55 6.22 -12.88 -34.20
CA SER A 55 6.27 -14.34 -34.19
C SER A 55 7.63 -14.83 -33.68
N ASN A 56 7.73 -16.10 -33.29
CA ASN A 56 9.01 -16.72 -32.92
C ASN A 56 10.05 -16.54 -34.01
N GLU A 57 9.67 -16.83 -35.25
CA GLU A 57 10.53 -16.76 -36.42
C GLU A 57 11.04 -15.34 -36.65
N ALA A 58 10.13 -14.36 -36.61
CA ALA A 58 10.46 -12.96 -36.85
C ALA A 58 11.44 -12.40 -35.81
N ILE A 59 11.22 -12.69 -34.55
CA ILE A 59 12.09 -12.22 -33.44
C ILE A 59 13.46 -12.92 -33.50
N MET A 60 13.49 -14.24 -33.72
CA MET A 60 14.72 -15.02 -33.80
C MET A 60 15.54 -14.65 -35.06
N GLU A 61 14.88 -14.26 -36.15
CA GLU A 61 15.57 -13.79 -37.36
C GLU A 61 16.16 -12.38 -37.16
N ALA A 62 15.40 -11.47 -36.50
CA ALA A 62 15.78 -10.08 -36.36
C ALA A 62 16.79 -9.80 -35.23
N TYR A 63 16.79 -10.59 -34.18
CA TYR A 63 17.59 -10.34 -32.96
C TYR A 63 18.34 -11.59 -32.50
N TRP A 64 19.42 -11.38 -31.75
CA TRP A 64 20.09 -12.42 -30.98
C TRP A 64 20.18 -12.01 -29.49
N ALA A 65 20.22 -12.96 -28.58
CA ALA A 65 20.45 -12.73 -27.17
C ALA A 65 21.18 -13.93 -26.54
N ASP A 66 22.05 -13.65 -25.57
CA ASP A 66 22.73 -14.69 -24.80
C ASP A 66 21.76 -15.38 -23.84
N SER A 67 20.72 -14.66 -23.40
CA SER A 67 19.67 -15.19 -22.51
C SER A 67 18.35 -15.32 -23.24
N MET A 68 17.79 -16.54 -23.23
CA MET A 68 16.54 -16.87 -23.89
C MET A 68 15.68 -17.76 -22.98
N GLN A 69 14.37 -17.56 -23.01
CA GLN A 69 13.40 -18.37 -22.26
C GLN A 69 12.32 -18.90 -23.17
N ASP A 70 12.16 -20.20 -23.17
CA ASP A 70 10.98 -20.86 -23.72
C ASP A 70 9.85 -20.75 -22.69
N ALA A 71 8.78 -20.05 -23.06
CA ALA A 71 7.61 -19.85 -22.21
C ALA A 71 6.66 -21.03 -22.20
N GLY A 72 6.87 -22.06 -23.05
CA GLY A 72 6.05 -23.28 -23.09
C GLY A 72 4.56 -23.03 -23.32
N GLY A 73 4.18 -21.96 -24.03
CA GLY A 73 2.79 -21.56 -24.23
C GLY A 73 2.19 -20.71 -23.11
N ALA A 74 3.00 -20.27 -22.13
CA ALA A 74 2.51 -19.41 -21.06
C ALA A 74 1.99 -18.06 -21.59
N THR A 75 0.94 -17.55 -20.95
CA THR A 75 0.36 -16.26 -21.29
C THR A 75 1.10 -15.13 -20.61
N ILE A 76 1.39 -14.06 -21.36
CA ILE A 76 2.06 -12.86 -20.88
C ILE A 76 1.16 -11.65 -21.13
N PHE A 77 0.97 -10.85 -20.08
CA PHE A 77 0.29 -9.56 -20.13
C PHE A 77 1.23 -8.44 -19.69
N PRO A 78 0.97 -7.18 -20.10
CA PRO A 78 1.55 -6.03 -19.43
C PRO A 78 1.24 -6.06 -17.96
N GLY A 79 2.14 -5.56 -17.11
CA GLY A 79 1.88 -5.48 -15.68
C GLY A 79 0.60 -4.70 -15.37
N TRP A 80 -0.17 -5.18 -14.39
CA TRP A 80 -1.44 -4.59 -14.02
C TRP A 80 -1.25 -3.22 -13.35
N ILE A 81 -2.25 -2.36 -13.50
CA ILE A 81 -2.32 -1.03 -12.89
C ILE A 81 -3.55 -1.00 -11.98
N ASP A 82 -3.33 -0.77 -10.67
CA ASP A 82 -4.42 -0.46 -9.76
C ASP A 82 -4.69 1.05 -9.77
N ALA A 83 -5.87 1.42 -10.23
CA ALA A 83 -6.23 2.82 -10.42
C ALA A 83 -6.69 3.52 -9.12
N HIS A 84 -6.95 2.80 -8.03
CA HIS A 84 -7.37 3.37 -6.75
C HIS A 84 -7.05 2.42 -5.58
N ALA A 85 -5.94 2.68 -4.91
CA ALA A 85 -5.50 1.89 -3.76
C ALA A 85 -4.89 2.79 -2.67
N HIS A 86 -4.41 2.16 -1.61
CA HIS A 86 -3.68 2.77 -0.51
C HIS A 86 -2.41 1.95 -0.25
N PHE A 87 -1.43 2.07 -1.16
CA PHE A 87 -0.21 1.26 -1.15
C PHE A 87 0.58 1.40 0.16
N VAL A 88 0.74 2.63 0.65
CA VAL A 88 1.40 2.89 1.94
C VAL A 88 0.62 2.25 3.08
N GLY A 89 -0.69 2.43 3.12
CA GLY A 89 -1.58 1.83 4.12
C GLY A 89 -1.56 0.30 4.06
N TYR A 90 -1.50 -0.29 2.87
CA TYR A 90 -1.36 -1.73 2.70
C TYR A 90 -0.03 -2.23 3.29
N GLY A 91 1.09 -1.57 2.98
CA GLY A 91 2.39 -1.89 3.56
C GLY A 91 2.38 -1.86 5.08
N GLN A 92 1.81 -0.82 5.68
CA GLN A 92 1.63 -0.73 7.13
C GLN A 92 0.78 -1.87 7.68
N SER A 93 -0.28 -2.27 6.97
CA SER A 93 -1.20 -3.32 7.41
C SER A 93 -0.54 -4.70 7.48
N LEU A 94 0.47 -4.97 6.65
CA LEU A 94 1.24 -6.22 6.68
C LEU A 94 2.03 -6.43 7.97
N PHE A 95 2.26 -5.35 8.72
CA PHE A 95 2.94 -5.37 10.02
C PHE A 95 1.96 -5.17 11.19
N LYS A 96 0.67 -5.46 10.97
CA LYS A 96 -0.37 -5.49 11.99
C LYS A 96 -1.08 -6.84 12.00
N VAL A 97 -1.48 -7.27 13.19
CA VAL A 97 -2.20 -8.55 13.33
C VAL A 97 -3.58 -8.45 12.69
N ASN A 98 -3.85 -9.33 11.74
CA ASN A 98 -5.19 -9.45 11.17
C ASN A 98 -6.08 -10.31 12.08
N LEU A 99 -7.06 -9.68 12.71
CA LEU A 99 -8.01 -10.31 13.63
C LEU A 99 -9.41 -10.49 13.03
N PHE A 100 -9.60 -10.12 11.76
CA PHE A 100 -10.89 -10.34 11.09
C PHE A 100 -11.24 -11.82 11.03
N GLY A 101 -12.52 -12.13 11.28
CA GLY A 101 -13.04 -13.49 11.20
C GLY A 101 -12.66 -14.39 12.37
N THR A 102 -12.08 -13.87 13.47
CA THR A 102 -11.89 -14.64 14.69
C THR A 102 -13.22 -14.94 15.35
N ASN A 103 -13.37 -16.17 15.87
CA ASN A 103 -14.61 -16.67 16.47
C ASN A 103 -14.55 -16.68 18.00
N THR A 104 -13.39 -16.43 18.60
CA THR A 104 -13.18 -16.36 20.04
C THR A 104 -12.06 -15.38 20.38
N TRP A 105 -12.04 -14.90 21.63
CA TRP A 105 -10.91 -14.12 22.15
C TRP A 105 -9.61 -14.92 22.16
N GLN A 106 -9.68 -16.21 22.48
CA GLN A 106 -8.51 -17.09 22.49
C GLN A 106 -7.90 -17.23 21.09
N GLU A 107 -8.74 -17.34 20.04
CA GLU A 107 -8.27 -17.35 18.67
C GLU A 107 -7.58 -16.02 18.29
N ALA A 108 -8.17 -14.89 18.68
CA ALA A 108 -7.56 -13.58 18.46
C ALA A 108 -6.18 -13.48 19.12
N VAL A 109 -6.06 -13.88 20.40
CA VAL A 109 -4.80 -13.88 21.14
C VAL A 109 -3.77 -14.85 20.53
N ALA A 110 -4.21 -16.01 20.03
CA ALA A 110 -3.33 -16.96 19.35
C ALA A 110 -2.71 -16.34 18.07
N ARG A 111 -3.51 -15.60 17.28
CA ARG A 111 -2.99 -14.86 16.12
C ARG A 111 -1.98 -13.77 16.53
N VAL A 112 -2.24 -13.07 17.63
CA VAL A 112 -1.28 -12.08 18.17
C VAL A 112 0.04 -12.74 18.54
N LYS A 113 -0.02 -13.90 19.22
CA LYS A 113 1.18 -14.66 19.62
C LYS A 113 1.99 -15.11 18.40
N GLU A 114 1.34 -15.68 17.40
CA GLU A 114 1.98 -16.14 16.16
C GLU A 114 2.64 -14.97 15.42
N PHE A 115 1.91 -13.87 15.24
CA PHE A 115 2.42 -12.67 14.61
C PHE A 115 3.66 -12.11 15.34
N ALA A 116 3.60 -12.04 16.67
CA ALA A 116 4.72 -11.55 17.48
C ALA A 116 5.98 -12.43 17.36
N HIS A 117 5.78 -13.75 17.13
CA HIS A 117 6.88 -14.68 16.87
C HIS A 117 7.49 -14.45 15.47
N GLN A 118 6.68 -14.15 14.48
CA GLN A 118 7.12 -13.86 13.11
C GLN A 118 7.79 -12.48 12.97
N HIS A 119 7.46 -11.55 13.88
CA HIS A 119 7.94 -10.16 13.87
C HIS A 119 8.59 -9.76 15.21
N PRO A 120 9.69 -10.44 15.62
CA PRO A 120 10.36 -10.17 16.91
C PRO A 120 10.92 -8.74 17.00
N GLU A 121 11.22 -8.11 15.86
CA GLU A 121 11.79 -6.76 15.75
C GLU A 121 10.81 -5.64 16.10
N LEU A 122 9.51 -5.90 16.06
CA LEU A 122 8.51 -4.88 16.38
C LEU A 122 8.53 -4.55 17.87
N THR A 123 8.61 -3.26 18.19
CA THR A 123 8.60 -2.74 19.56
C THR A 123 7.19 -2.61 20.15
N TRP A 124 6.18 -2.54 19.29
CA TRP A 124 4.76 -2.57 19.58
C TRP A 124 4.08 -3.62 18.74
N ILE A 125 3.05 -4.26 19.27
CA ILE A 125 2.17 -5.14 18.51
C ILE A 125 0.84 -4.40 18.32
N GLU A 126 0.55 -4.07 17.08
CA GLU A 126 -0.74 -3.53 16.69
C GLU A 126 -1.56 -4.59 15.96
N GLY A 127 -2.86 -4.57 16.12
CA GLY A 127 -3.76 -5.45 15.39
C GLY A 127 -5.12 -4.81 15.15
N ARG A 128 -5.92 -5.36 14.24
CA ARG A 128 -7.26 -4.87 13.94
C ARG A 128 -8.19 -5.99 13.51
N GLY A 129 -9.47 -5.81 13.83
CA GLY A 129 -10.54 -6.60 13.22
C GLY A 129 -11.25 -7.55 14.17
N TRP A 130 -10.96 -7.52 15.47
CA TRP A 130 -11.74 -8.31 16.43
C TRP A 130 -13.17 -7.77 16.57
N ASP A 131 -14.12 -8.69 16.81
CA ASP A 131 -15.53 -8.37 16.97
C ASP A 131 -16.17 -9.35 17.97
N GLN A 132 -16.33 -8.90 19.23
CA GLN A 132 -16.92 -9.72 20.29
C GLN A 132 -18.37 -10.12 19.98
N ASN A 133 -19.08 -9.39 19.11
CA ASN A 133 -20.45 -9.76 18.73
C ASN A 133 -20.53 -11.09 17.97
N LYS A 134 -19.41 -11.53 17.39
CA LYS A 134 -19.28 -12.84 16.72
C LYS A 134 -18.81 -13.94 17.67
N TRP A 135 -18.41 -13.60 18.89
CA TRP A 135 -17.89 -14.55 19.85
C TRP A 135 -18.99 -15.09 20.80
N PRO A 136 -18.82 -16.27 21.38
CA PRO A 136 -19.70 -16.77 22.42
C PRO A 136 -19.81 -15.77 23.57
N GLY A 137 -21.06 -15.53 24.01
CA GLY A 137 -21.34 -14.58 25.10
C GLY A 137 -21.37 -13.10 24.70
N LYS A 138 -20.84 -12.71 23.53
CA LYS A 138 -20.86 -11.34 23.00
C LYS A 138 -20.37 -10.26 23.97
N GLN A 139 -19.47 -10.63 24.88
CA GLN A 139 -18.92 -9.72 25.89
C GLN A 139 -17.56 -9.18 25.47
N PHE A 140 -17.26 -7.95 25.84
CA PHE A 140 -15.90 -7.42 25.71
C PHE A 140 -14.90 -8.34 26.42
N PRO A 141 -13.74 -8.62 25.81
CA PRO A 141 -12.68 -9.38 26.46
C PRO A 141 -12.01 -8.55 27.56
N ASP A 142 -11.18 -9.18 28.36
CA ASP A 142 -10.20 -8.50 29.19
C ASP A 142 -8.76 -8.79 28.73
N ASN A 143 -7.83 -7.98 29.20
CA ASN A 143 -6.44 -8.02 28.74
C ASN A 143 -5.55 -9.04 29.47
N ARG A 144 -6.07 -9.89 30.35
CA ARG A 144 -5.27 -10.83 31.18
C ARG A 144 -4.39 -11.73 30.33
N LEU A 145 -4.95 -12.35 29.28
CA LEU A 145 -4.17 -13.21 28.39
C LEU A 145 -3.05 -12.45 27.64
N LEU A 146 -3.30 -11.20 27.25
CA LEU A 146 -2.27 -10.36 26.65
C LEU A 146 -1.19 -9.97 27.67
N ASN A 147 -1.56 -9.70 28.92
CA ASN A 147 -0.62 -9.38 29.98
C ASN A 147 0.31 -10.56 30.32
N GLU A 148 -0.25 -11.78 30.33
CA GLU A 148 0.51 -13.03 30.57
C GLU A 148 1.51 -13.30 29.42
N LEU A 149 1.10 -13.13 28.18
CA LEU A 149 1.92 -13.42 27.01
C LEU A 149 2.93 -12.31 26.69
N PHE A 150 2.57 -11.06 26.96
CA PHE A 150 3.36 -9.87 26.61
C PHE A 150 3.57 -8.92 27.78
N PRO A 151 4.20 -9.37 28.89
CA PRO A 151 4.34 -8.54 30.08
C PRO A 151 5.18 -7.27 29.86
N ASN A 152 6.12 -7.30 28.90
CA ASN A 152 7.07 -6.21 28.62
C ASN A 152 6.96 -5.66 27.19
N LYS A 153 6.08 -6.21 26.36
CA LYS A 153 5.84 -5.74 24.99
C LYS A 153 4.43 -5.16 24.89
N PRO A 154 4.28 -3.89 24.55
CA PRO A 154 2.97 -3.26 24.44
C PRO A 154 2.18 -3.83 23.28
N VAL A 155 0.89 -4.07 23.50
CA VAL A 155 -0.06 -4.61 22.51
C VAL A 155 -1.30 -3.74 22.53
N VAL A 156 -1.76 -3.31 21.37
CA VAL A 156 -3.05 -2.66 21.16
C VAL A 156 -3.77 -3.26 19.98
N LEU A 157 -5.01 -3.65 20.16
CA LEU A 157 -5.82 -4.33 19.16
C LEU A 157 -7.12 -3.54 18.95
N THR A 158 -7.27 -2.97 17.74
CA THR A 158 -8.45 -2.19 17.36
C THR A 158 -9.61 -3.10 17.01
N ARG A 159 -10.80 -2.78 17.46
CA ARG A 159 -12.05 -3.44 17.06
C ARG A 159 -12.35 -3.20 15.58
N VAL A 160 -13.18 -4.06 15.00
CA VAL A 160 -13.57 -4.04 13.57
C VAL A 160 -14.08 -2.67 13.11
N ASP A 161 -14.89 -2.00 13.93
CA ASP A 161 -15.47 -0.68 13.62
C ASP A 161 -14.54 0.51 13.88
N GLY A 162 -13.42 0.29 14.59
CA GLY A 162 -12.48 1.36 14.92
C GLY A 162 -12.89 2.23 16.11
N HIS A 163 -14.00 1.92 16.78
CA HIS A 163 -14.53 2.69 17.90
C HIS A 163 -14.19 2.11 19.29
N ALA A 164 -13.46 1.01 19.32
CA ALA A 164 -12.92 0.44 20.55
C ALA A 164 -11.57 -0.22 20.28
N SER A 165 -10.73 -0.24 21.29
CA SER A 165 -9.50 -1.02 21.30
C SER A 165 -9.34 -1.78 22.61
N ILE A 166 -8.51 -2.83 22.60
CA ILE A 166 -8.03 -3.46 23.83
C ILE A 166 -6.51 -3.38 23.87
N ALA A 167 -6.00 -2.88 25.00
CA ALA A 167 -4.58 -2.71 25.25
C ALA A 167 -4.13 -3.57 26.44
N ASN A 168 -2.94 -4.17 26.36
CA ASN A 168 -2.35 -4.85 27.51
C ASN A 168 -1.85 -3.84 28.53
N GLN A 169 -1.49 -4.32 29.72
CA GLN A 169 -1.08 -3.45 30.83
C GLN A 169 0.17 -2.62 30.48
N GLU A 170 1.11 -3.17 29.73
CA GLU A 170 2.31 -2.45 29.29
C GLU A 170 1.96 -1.27 28.35
N ALA A 171 1.02 -1.44 27.44
CA ALA A 171 0.55 -0.36 26.57
C ALA A 171 -0.20 0.71 27.38
N LEU A 172 -1.06 0.31 28.33
CA LEU A 172 -1.75 1.24 29.24
C LEU A 172 -0.78 2.05 30.09
N ASN A 173 0.27 1.40 30.62
CA ASN A 173 1.32 2.06 31.41
C ASN A 173 2.06 3.12 30.58
N ARG A 174 2.44 2.81 29.35
CA ARG A 174 3.10 3.78 28.44
C ARG A 174 2.20 4.94 28.10
N ALA A 175 0.91 4.71 27.96
CA ALA A 175 -0.09 5.74 27.69
C ALA A 175 -0.47 6.56 28.94
N GLY A 176 -0.02 6.17 30.14
CA GLY A 176 -0.36 6.82 31.39
C GLY A 176 -1.82 6.62 31.83
N ILE A 177 -2.49 5.58 31.32
CA ILE A 177 -3.89 5.28 31.65
C ILE A 177 -3.97 4.59 33.01
N ARG A 178 -4.88 5.09 33.86
CA ARG A 178 -5.02 4.66 35.27
C ARG A 178 -6.47 4.37 35.61
N VAL A 179 -6.66 3.54 36.62
CA VAL A 179 -7.98 3.29 37.26
C VAL A 179 -8.60 4.60 37.73
N GLY A 180 -9.90 4.77 37.53
CA GLY A 180 -10.66 5.95 37.91
C GLY A 180 -10.47 7.17 37.00
N GLN A 181 -9.69 7.07 35.93
CA GLN A 181 -9.48 8.16 34.96
C GLN A 181 -10.72 8.32 34.07
N THR A 182 -11.15 9.57 33.87
CA THR A 182 -12.23 9.93 32.95
C THR A 182 -11.66 10.66 31.75
N ILE A 183 -12.21 10.38 30.58
CA ILE A 183 -11.82 11.01 29.30
C ILE A 183 -13.09 11.51 28.61
N GLU A 184 -13.08 12.77 28.21
CA GLU A 184 -14.20 13.37 27.48
C GLU A 184 -14.37 12.70 26.11
N GLY A 185 -15.59 12.28 25.78
CA GLY A 185 -15.89 11.59 24.53
C GLY A 185 -15.33 10.18 24.44
N GLY A 186 -14.96 9.53 25.56
CA GLY A 186 -14.48 8.17 25.59
C GLY A 186 -14.76 7.47 26.93
N ALA A 187 -14.52 6.15 26.95
CA ALA A 187 -14.67 5.35 28.17
C ALA A 187 -13.51 4.37 28.37
N ILE A 188 -13.01 4.31 29.60
CA ILE A 188 -12.03 3.32 30.05
C ILE A 188 -12.80 2.26 30.82
N LEU A 189 -12.83 1.00 30.35
CA LEU A 189 -13.61 -0.04 30.99
C LEU A 189 -12.84 -0.66 32.16
N GLU A 190 -13.51 -0.70 33.30
CA GLU A 190 -12.99 -1.26 34.54
C GLU A 190 -13.88 -2.39 35.06
N LYS A 191 -13.28 -3.34 35.76
CA LYS A 191 -13.97 -4.42 36.43
C LYS A 191 -13.28 -4.73 37.77
N ASN A 192 -14.04 -4.71 38.85
CA ASN A 192 -13.50 -4.99 40.19
C ASN A 192 -12.30 -4.09 40.58
N GLY A 193 -12.33 -2.80 40.19
CA GLY A 193 -11.24 -1.86 40.45
C GLY A 193 -9.98 -2.06 39.66
N GLN A 194 -10.05 -2.80 38.56
CA GLN A 194 -8.92 -3.04 37.64
C GLN A 194 -9.29 -2.65 36.20
N LEU A 195 -8.33 -2.18 35.44
CA LEU A 195 -8.49 -1.92 34.02
C LEU A 195 -8.72 -3.24 33.27
N THR A 196 -9.77 -3.30 32.45
CA THR A 196 -9.99 -4.45 31.56
C THR A 196 -9.10 -4.41 30.32
N GLY A 197 -8.49 -3.26 30.04
CA GLY A 197 -7.76 -2.97 28.82
C GLY A 197 -8.61 -2.42 27.70
N VAL A 198 -9.94 -2.51 27.79
CA VAL A 198 -10.85 -1.99 26.76
C VAL A 198 -11.00 -0.49 26.90
N LEU A 199 -10.78 0.20 25.78
CA LEU A 199 -10.86 1.65 25.61
C LEU A 199 -11.85 1.93 24.48
N ILE A 200 -12.73 2.91 24.70
CA ILE A 200 -13.78 3.26 23.74
C ILE A 200 -13.58 4.71 23.30
N ASP A 201 -13.69 4.95 21.99
CA ASP A 201 -13.59 6.26 21.33
C ASP A 201 -12.33 7.04 21.79
N ASN A 202 -12.46 8.27 22.25
CA ASN A 202 -11.32 9.12 22.61
C ASN A 202 -10.40 8.51 23.69
N ALA A 203 -10.83 7.46 24.39
CA ALA A 203 -10.02 6.85 25.43
C ALA A 203 -8.79 6.11 24.87
N ASP A 204 -8.81 5.67 23.63
CA ASP A 204 -7.67 4.97 23.02
C ASP A 204 -6.62 5.90 22.41
N ASN A 205 -6.94 7.19 22.22
CA ASN A 205 -6.03 8.18 21.66
C ASN A 205 -4.67 8.24 22.38
N ALA A 206 -4.68 8.16 23.72
CA ALA A 206 -3.47 8.19 24.53
C ALA A 206 -2.54 6.99 24.24
N VAL A 207 -3.12 5.81 23.98
CA VAL A 207 -2.36 4.62 23.59
C VAL A 207 -1.73 4.83 22.21
N TYR A 208 -2.50 5.26 21.23
CA TYR A 208 -1.98 5.49 19.88
C TYR A 208 -0.92 6.60 19.84
N GLN A 209 -1.08 7.67 20.63
CA GLN A 209 -0.07 8.72 20.74
C GLN A 209 1.23 8.25 21.41
N SER A 210 1.20 7.19 22.21
CA SER A 210 2.39 6.61 22.84
C SER A 210 3.14 5.62 21.96
N ILE A 211 2.59 5.23 20.79
CA ILE A 211 3.27 4.42 19.80
C ILE A 211 4.37 5.28 19.14
N PRO A 212 5.62 4.80 19.12
CA PRO A 212 6.70 5.55 18.49
C PRO A 212 6.42 5.83 17.01
N SER A 213 6.82 6.99 16.54
CA SER A 213 6.74 7.33 15.12
C SER A 213 7.52 6.33 14.27
N VAL A 214 7.00 6.00 13.09
CA VAL A 214 7.63 5.08 12.15
C VAL A 214 8.97 5.67 11.70
N THR A 215 10.07 4.92 11.90
CA THR A 215 11.39 5.33 11.41
C THR A 215 11.47 5.16 9.90
N ALA A 216 12.39 5.87 9.23
CA ALA A 216 12.63 5.72 7.79
C ALA A 216 12.95 4.26 7.40
N ALA A 217 13.71 3.54 8.24
CA ALA A 217 14.03 2.12 8.02
C ALA A 217 12.80 1.21 8.14
N THR A 218 11.90 1.50 9.07
CA THR A 218 10.64 0.75 9.23
C THR A 218 9.69 1.07 8.07
N PHE A 219 9.63 2.33 7.65
CA PHE A 219 8.83 2.74 6.49
C PHE A 219 9.31 2.06 5.20
N GLU A 220 10.63 1.99 4.97
CA GLU A 220 11.22 1.23 3.86
C GLU A 220 10.77 -0.24 3.88
N LYS A 221 10.80 -0.91 5.05
CA LYS A 221 10.33 -2.29 5.19
C LYS A 221 8.85 -2.44 4.82
N PHE A 222 7.99 -1.51 5.24
CA PHE A 222 6.58 -1.53 4.90
C PHE A 222 6.35 -1.47 3.39
N LEU A 223 7.04 -0.54 2.71
CA LEU A 223 6.88 -0.37 1.27
C LEU A 223 7.50 -1.52 0.47
N SER A 224 8.64 -2.07 0.91
CA SER A 224 9.25 -3.24 0.29
C SER A 224 8.34 -4.45 0.36
N ALA A 225 7.76 -4.73 1.53
CA ALA A 225 6.83 -5.85 1.69
C ALA A 225 5.55 -5.67 0.83
N ALA A 226 5.00 -4.44 0.77
CA ALA A 226 3.86 -4.14 -0.10
C ALA A 226 4.21 -4.35 -1.57
N GLN A 227 5.37 -3.87 -2.00
CA GLN A 227 5.86 -4.03 -3.37
C GLN A 227 5.98 -5.51 -3.75
N GLU A 228 6.60 -6.33 -2.91
CA GLU A 228 6.72 -7.78 -3.16
C GLU A 228 5.35 -8.43 -3.34
N LYS A 229 4.41 -8.16 -2.44
CA LYS A 229 3.06 -8.70 -2.53
C LYS A 229 2.30 -8.22 -3.77
N CYS A 230 2.48 -6.97 -4.17
CA CYS A 230 1.87 -6.44 -5.39
C CYS A 230 2.49 -7.08 -6.65
N PHE A 231 3.81 -7.25 -6.70
CA PHE A 231 4.50 -7.90 -7.81
C PHE A 231 4.14 -9.38 -7.93
N GLU A 232 3.99 -10.11 -6.82
CA GLU A 232 3.48 -11.49 -6.81
C GLU A 232 2.12 -11.62 -7.52
N MET A 233 1.30 -10.56 -7.46
CA MET A 233 -0.02 -10.51 -8.11
C MET A 233 0.01 -9.86 -9.50
N GLY A 234 1.20 -9.51 -10.02
CA GLY A 234 1.36 -8.86 -11.32
C GLY A 234 1.04 -7.37 -11.35
N LEU A 235 0.80 -6.73 -10.21
CA LEU A 235 0.62 -5.27 -10.11
C LEU A 235 1.97 -4.58 -10.21
N THR A 236 2.16 -3.72 -11.21
CA THR A 236 3.42 -2.98 -11.44
C THR A 236 3.27 -1.47 -11.30
N SER A 237 2.04 -0.98 -11.23
CA SER A 237 1.72 0.44 -11.03
C SER A 237 0.50 0.57 -10.13
N ILE A 238 0.51 1.55 -9.24
CA ILE A 238 -0.57 1.78 -8.27
C ILE A 238 -0.84 3.28 -8.17
N THR A 239 -2.12 3.67 -8.17
CA THR A 239 -2.53 4.99 -7.73
C THR A 239 -2.78 4.96 -6.23
N ASP A 240 -1.93 5.64 -5.45
CA ASP A 240 -2.10 5.79 -4.01
C ASP A 240 -2.84 7.09 -3.70
N CYS A 241 -3.99 6.97 -3.03
CA CYS A 241 -4.95 8.05 -2.86
C CYS A 241 -4.89 8.66 -1.46
N GLY A 242 -4.43 9.91 -1.35
CA GLY A 242 -4.55 10.69 -0.12
C GLY A 242 -3.27 10.75 0.73
N LEU A 243 -2.10 10.79 0.11
CA LEU A 243 -0.83 10.92 0.82
C LEU A 243 -0.52 12.38 1.21
N ASN A 244 0.27 12.55 2.26
CA ASN A 244 0.84 13.84 2.62
C ASN A 244 2.22 14.05 1.99
N ASN A 245 2.70 15.30 1.99
CA ASN A 245 3.97 15.70 1.39
C ASN A 245 5.17 14.90 1.92
N GLU A 246 5.25 14.66 3.23
CA GLU A 246 6.37 13.98 3.87
C GLU A 246 6.49 12.54 3.37
N VAL A 247 5.38 11.84 3.26
CA VAL A 247 5.33 10.46 2.75
C VAL A 247 5.74 10.43 1.27
N VAL A 248 5.28 11.38 0.47
CA VAL A 248 5.67 11.50 -0.94
C VAL A 248 7.18 11.70 -1.08
N MET A 249 7.79 12.56 -0.26
CA MET A 249 9.23 12.80 -0.30
C MET A 249 10.04 11.59 0.16
N GLN A 250 9.53 10.79 1.12
CA GLN A 250 10.16 9.53 1.51
C GLN A 250 10.10 8.49 0.38
N ILE A 251 8.95 8.35 -0.30
CA ILE A 251 8.80 7.48 -1.47
C ILE A 251 9.79 7.87 -2.57
N ASP A 252 9.85 9.15 -2.94
CA ASP A 252 10.78 9.67 -3.95
C ASP A 252 12.25 9.35 -3.61
N SER A 253 12.61 9.52 -2.34
CA SER A 253 13.95 9.18 -1.85
C SER A 253 14.27 7.69 -1.99
N LEU A 254 13.33 6.79 -1.62
CA LEU A 254 13.51 5.35 -1.75
C LEU A 254 13.61 4.90 -3.22
N GLN A 255 12.82 5.49 -4.11
CA GLN A 255 12.88 5.20 -5.54
C GLN A 255 14.22 5.68 -6.15
N LYS A 256 14.68 6.88 -5.83
CA LYS A 256 16.00 7.40 -6.26
C LYS A 256 17.17 6.58 -5.74
N ALA A 257 17.03 5.99 -4.56
CA ALA A 257 18.03 5.08 -3.99
C ALA A 257 17.95 3.65 -4.56
N GLY A 258 17.04 3.36 -5.50
CA GLY A 258 16.83 2.02 -6.07
C GLY A 258 16.21 1.00 -5.11
N LYS A 259 15.65 1.45 -3.98
CA LYS A 259 15.06 0.60 -2.94
C LYS A 259 13.57 0.32 -3.14
N LEU A 260 12.90 1.11 -3.97
CA LEU A 260 11.49 0.96 -4.32
C LEU A 260 11.34 1.06 -5.84
N ALA A 261 10.88 0.00 -6.48
CA ALA A 261 10.69 -0.10 -7.93
C ALA A 261 9.22 -0.01 -8.36
N MET A 262 8.26 -0.02 -7.41
CA MET A 262 6.84 0.17 -7.70
C MET A 262 6.60 1.53 -8.33
N ARG A 263 5.89 1.57 -9.48
CA ARG A 263 5.43 2.82 -10.08
C ARG A 263 4.24 3.34 -9.31
N LEU A 264 4.33 4.58 -8.84
CA LEU A 264 3.27 5.21 -8.06
C LEU A 264 2.76 6.48 -8.75
N ASN A 265 1.44 6.53 -8.93
CA ASN A 265 0.72 7.76 -9.20
C ASN A 265 0.07 8.21 -7.90
N VAL A 266 0.52 9.32 -7.33
CA VAL A 266 0.08 9.79 -6.03
C VAL A 266 -0.95 10.89 -6.18
N MET A 267 -2.09 10.71 -5.52
CA MET A 267 -3.04 11.78 -5.21
C MET A 267 -2.74 12.27 -3.79
N LEU A 268 -2.50 13.55 -3.65
CA LEU A 268 -2.28 14.20 -2.34
C LEU A 268 -3.60 14.31 -1.57
N SER A 269 -3.57 14.26 -0.25
CA SER A 269 -4.73 14.67 0.55
C SER A 269 -4.96 16.19 0.42
N ASP A 270 -6.21 16.63 0.58
CA ASP A 270 -6.65 18.03 0.52
C ASP A 270 -6.35 18.83 1.81
N GLN A 271 -5.29 18.44 2.51
CA GLN A 271 -4.82 19.19 3.70
C GLN A 271 -4.12 20.49 3.29
N ASP A 272 -4.27 21.51 4.11
CA ASP A 272 -3.76 22.88 3.84
C ASP A 272 -2.26 22.89 3.51
N ASP A 273 -1.47 22.09 4.20
CA ASP A 273 -0.03 21.99 3.96
C ASP A 273 0.27 21.44 2.55
N ASN A 274 -0.42 20.39 2.14
CA ASN A 274 -0.30 19.85 0.79
C ASN A 274 -0.71 20.87 -0.27
N LEU A 275 -1.87 21.52 -0.09
CA LEU A 275 -2.36 22.53 -1.01
C LEU A 275 -1.36 23.70 -1.12
N SER A 276 -0.88 24.21 0.01
CA SER A 276 0.05 25.35 0.05
C SER A 276 1.39 25.08 -0.64
N ILE A 277 1.88 23.83 -0.57
CA ILE A 277 3.14 23.40 -1.17
C ILE A 277 2.94 23.10 -2.66
N TRP A 278 1.98 22.21 -2.98
CA TRP A 278 1.90 21.60 -4.29
C TRP A 278 1.17 22.45 -5.33
N LEU A 279 0.26 23.35 -4.94
CA LEU A 279 -0.31 24.33 -5.87
C LEU A 279 0.75 25.32 -6.37
N LYS A 280 1.76 25.64 -5.55
CA LYS A 280 2.89 26.49 -5.97
C LYS A 280 3.94 25.73 -6.77
N ARG A 281 4.21 24.47 -6.38
CA ARG A 281 5.21 23.63 -7.02
C ARG A 281 4.77 23.11 -8.39
N GLY A 282 3.49 22.84 -8.55
CA GLY A 282 2.93 22.15 -9.73
C GLY A 282 3.18 20.64 -9.73
N PRO A 283 2.75 19.95 -10.80
CA PRO A 283 2.92 18.52 -10.95
C PRO A 283 4.40 18.08 -10.94
N TYR A 284 4.69 16.94 -10.34
CA TYR A 284 6.03 16.35 -10.27
C TYR A 284 6.02 14.95 -10.88
N THR A 285 7.02 14.64 -11.72
CA THR A 285 7.10 13.35 -12.42
C THR A 285 8.54 12.88 -12.51
N THR A 286 8.75 11.60 -12.20
CA THR A 286 9.98 10.83 -12.47
C THR A 286 9.59 9.57 -13.25
N ASP A 287 10.53 8.66 -13.51
CA ASP A 287 10.25 7.38 -14.16
C ASP A 287 9.33 6.46 -13.33
N LEU A 288 9.32 6.62 -11.99
CA LEU A 288 8.58 5.77 -11.06
C LEU A 288 7.51 6.50 -10.25
N LEU A 289 7.54 7.83 -10.18
CA LEU A 289 6.63 8.62 -9.37
C LEU A 289 5.96 9.72 -10.18
N ARG A 290 4.64 9.79 -10.08
CA ARG A 290 3.85 10.93 -10.55
C ARG A 290 3.03 11.48 -9.41
N VAL A 291 3.10 12.80 -9.19
CA VAL A 291 2.26 13.54 -8.23
C VAL A 291 1.60 14.67 -8.99
N GLY A 292 0.30 14.67 -9.16
CA GLY A 292 -0.35 15.65 -10.03
C GLY A 292 -1.85 15.82 -9.79
N SER A 293 -2.35 15.32 -8.66
CA SER A 293 -3.77 15.43 -8.31
C SER A 293 -3.99 15.40 -6.80
N PHE A 294 -5.17 15.83 -6.37
CA PHE A 294 -5.58 15.79 -4.98
C PHE A 294 -6.75 14.80 -4.81
N LYS A 295 -6.74 14.09 -3.68
CA LYS A 295 -7.85 13.27 -3.20
C LYS A 295 -8.67 14.10 -2.23
N VAL A 296 -9.92 14.30 -2.55
CA VAL A 296 -10.89 14.99 -1.71
C VAL A 296 -11.95 13.99 -1.26
N TYR A 297 -12.28 13.99 0.02
CA TYR A 297 -13.37 13.20 0.58
C TYR A 297 -14.58 14.11 0.76
N ALA A 298 -15.59 13.92 -0.07
CA ALA A 298 -16.82 14.72 0.00
C ALA A 298 -17.72 14.31 1.16
N ASP A 299 -17.83 12.99 1.40
CA ASP A 299 -18.72 12.40 2.39
C ASP A 299 -18.12 11.11 2.98
N GLY A 300 -18.87 10.44 3.83
CA GLY A 300 -18.48 9.19 4.45
C GLY A 300 -18.84 7.95 3.66
N ALA A 301 -18.71 6.78 4.27
CA ALA A 301 -19.00 5.50 3.65
C ALA A 301 -20.49 5.12 3.78
N LEU A 302 -21.03 4.46 2.74
CA LEU A 302 -22.43 3.99 2.72
C LEU A 302 -22.72 3.00 3.86
N GLY A 303 -21.82 2.04 4.10
CA GLY A 303 -21.99 1.00 5.11
C GLY A 303 -22.04 1.49 6.56
N SER A 304 -21.40 2.63 6.86
CA SER A 304 -21.48 3.32 8.15
C SER A 304 -22.52 4.44 8.20
N ARG A 305 -23.33 4.59 7.14
CA ARG A 305 -24.36 5.63 6.98
C ARG A 305 -23.83 7.07 7.04
N GLY A 306 -22.56 7.25 6.68
CA GLY A 306 -21.90 8.54 6.55
C GLY A 306 -22.02 9.15 5.15
N ALA A 307 -22.31 8.34 4.13
CA ALA A 307 -22.52 8.85 2.77
C ALA A 307 -23.70 9.82 2.72
N CYS A 308 -23.50 10.99 2.10
CA CYS A 308 -24.50 12.05 2.01
C CYS A 308 -25.47 11.76 0.86
N LEU A 309 -26.65 11.23 1.18
CA LEU A 309 -27.66 10.80 0.24
C LEU A 309 -28.72 11.88 0.03
N LEU A 310 -29.33 11.91 -1.16
CA LEU A 310 -30.47 12.77 -1.46
C LEU A 310 -31.74 12.37 -0.67
N HIS A 311 -31.87 11.08 -0.35
CA HIS A 311 -32.98 10.54 0.42
C HIS A 311 -32.43 9.82 1.66
N ALA A 312 -33.26 9.72 2.69
CA ALA A 312 -32.89 9.01 3.92
C ALA A 312 -32.51 7.54 3.64
N TYR A 313 -31.60 7.02 4.43
CA TYR A 313 -31.27 5.59 4.42
C TYR A 313 -32.52 4.75 4.68
N SER A 314 -32.69 3.67 3.91
CA SER A 314 -33.88 2.79 4.02
C SER A 314 -33.96 2.10 5.38
N ASP A 315 -32.82 1.85 6.02
CA ASP A 315 -32.68 1.21 7.33
C ASP A 315 -32.45 2.22 8.49
N GLN A 316 -32.44 3.53 8.17
CA GLN A 316 -32.36 4.61 9.16
C GLN A 316 -33.20 5.82 8.69
N PRO A 317 -34.54 5.75 8.82
CA PRO A 317 -35.42 6.84 8.39
C PRO A 317 -35.07 8.17 9.06
N GLY A 318 -35.10 9.24 8.26
CA GLY A 318 -34.76 10.59 8.74
C GLY A 318 -33.26 10.91 8.79
N TRP A 319 -32.39 10.00 8.39
CA TRP A 319 -30.95 10.21 8.34
C TRP A 319 -30.44 10.11 6.88
N ASN A 320 -29.74 11.15 6.41
CA ASN A 320 -29.24 11.27 5.04
C ASN A 320 -27.71 11.22 4.96
N GLY A 321 -26.99 11.00 6.07
CA GLY A 321 -25.55 11.18 6.13
C GLY A 321 -25.15 12.67 6.19
N PHE A 322 -23.90 12.97 5.88
CA PHE A 322 -23.35 14.32 5.97
C PHE A 322 -22.15 14.52 5.05
N LEU A 323 -21.90 15.78 4.67
CA LEU A 323 -20.66 16.18 4.01
C LEU A 323 -19.53 16.31 5.08
N LEU A 324 -18.33 15.87 4.75
CA LEU A 324 -17.17 15.97 5.66
C LEU A 324 -16.61 17.40 5.78
N ARG A 325 -16.88 18.24 4.80
CA ARG A 325 -16.48 19.66 4.76
C ARG A 325 -17.64 20.49 4.22
N SER A 326 -17.54 21.80 4.37
CA SER A 326 -18.51 22.71 3.76
C SER A 326 -18.41 22.71 2.22
N PRO A 327 -19.50 22.99 1.49
CA PRO A 327 -19.42 23.15 0.03
C PRO A 327 -18.37 24.18 -0.41
N ALA A 328 -18.22 25.27 0.33
CA ALA A 328 -17.21 26.31 0.06
C ALA A 328 -15.77 25.78 0.12
N HIS A 329 -15.49 24.75 0.94
CA HIS A 329 -14.17 24.11 0.96
C HIS A 329 -13.91 23.39 -0.37
N TYR A 330 -14.90 22.64 -0.89
CA TYR A 330 -14.74 21.92 -2.16
C TYR A 330 -14.57 22.88 -3.34
N ASP A 331 -15.32 23.98 -3.37
CA ASP A 331 -15.17 25.05 -4.37
C ASP A 331 -13.77 25.65 -4.31
N SER A 332 -13.24 25.89 -3.11
CA SER A 332 -11.90 26.43 -2.89
C SER A 332 -10.77 25.49 -3.34
N VAL A 333 -10.95 24.18 -3.15
CA VAL A 333 -9.94 23.19 -3.60
C VAL A 333 -10.00 22.99 -5.11
N ALA A 334 -11.17 23.14 -5.72
CA ALA A 334 -11.36 22.96 -7.17
C ALA A 334 -10.92 24.17 -7.99
N ALA A 335 -10.88 25.39 -7.40
CA ALA A 335 -10.49 26.64 -8.05
C ALA A 335 -8.97 26.79 -8.19
#